data_69be6793fe548187c88755324d1d4ee1
#
_entry.id   69be6793fe548187c88755324d1d4ee1
#
_cell.length_a   1.000
_cell.length_b   1.000
_cell.length_c   1.000
_cell.angle_alpha   90.00
_cell.angle_beta   90.00
_cell.angle_gamma   90.00
#
_symmetry.space_group_name_H-M   'P 1'
#
loop_
_entity.id
_entity.type
_entity.pdbx_description
1 polymer ?
#
loop_
_entity_poly.entity_id
_entity_poly.type
_entity_poly.pdbx_seq_one_letter_code
_entity_poly.pdbx_strand_id
1 'polypeptide(L)'
;MGLQDRQKRGFRRFIRSFAYAIEGLKHVIKKEQNMFVHIGFAIITILFAWMLDFPILHWMILLLVIGGMLSLEIMNTAIERTVDLITEEYHPLAKRAKDIAASAVFVFGIFAAIIGIVLFLPPLIEWFQIVFGGV
;
A
#
# COMPACT_ATOMS: atom_id res chain seq x y z
N MET A 1 -7.28 15.05 14.29
CA MET A 1 -8.24 14.76 15.37
C MET A 1 -7.97 15.72 16.52
N GLY A 2 -8.81 16.74 16.72
CA GLY A 2 -8.59 17.77 17.75
C GLY A 2 -8.84 17.23 19.16
N LEU A 3 -8.15 17.80 20.15
CA LEU A 3 -8.32 17.42 21.57
C LEU A 3 -9.79 17.51 22.04
N GLN A 4 -10.59 18.39 21.44
CA GLN A 4 -12.02 18.56 21.74
C GLN A 4 -12.90 17.38 21.30
N ASP A 5 -12.46 16.54 20.34
CA ASP A 5 -13.22 15.37 19.89
C ASP A 5 -13.00 14.12 20.77
N ARG A 6 -11.98 14.12 21.64
CA ARG A 6 -11.72 13.01 22.57
C ARG A 6 -12.83 12.83 23.62
N GLN A 7 -13.57 13.88 23.94
CA GLN A 7 -14.63 13.85 24.96
C GLN A 7 -16.00 13.42 24.43
N LYS A 8 -16.20 13.38 23.11
CA LYS A 8 -17.50 13.02 22.51
C LYS A 8 -17.57 11.51 22.31
N ARG A 9 -18.45 10.83 23.04
CA ARG A 9 -18.78 9.41 22.87
C ARG A 9 -19.98 9.24 21.93
N GLY A 10 -20.03 8.15 21.13
CA GLY A 10 -21.20 7.77 20.34
C GLY A 10 -20.97 7.70 18.82
N PHE A 11 -22.03 7.39 18.10
CA PHE A 11 -22.05 7.12 16.65
C PHE A 11 -21.47 8.28 15.80
N ARG A 12 -21.70 9.53 16.20
CA ARG A 12 -21.14 10.69 15.50
C ARG A 12 -19.61 10.72 15.54
N ARG A 13 -18.96 10.26 16.61
CA ARG A 13 -17.50 10.13 16.71
C ARG A 13 -16.99 9.07 15.76
N PHE A 14 -17.70 7.95 15.69
CA PHE A 14 -17.36 6.85 14.77
C PHE A 14 -17.37 7.34 13.31
N ILE A 15 -18.42 8.03 12.85
CA ILE A 15 -18.49 8.58 11.50
C ILE A 15 -17.36 9.59 11.23
N ARG A 16 -17.06 10.47 12.20
CA ARG A 16 -15.95 11.44 12.05
C ARG A 16 -14.59 10.76 11.91
N SER A 17 -14.39 9.61 12.55
CA SER A 17 -13.14 8.84 12.42
C SER A 17 -12.90 8.41 10.96
N PHE A 18 -13.94 8.02 10.23
CA PHE A 18 -13.83 7.75 8.79
C PHE A 18 -13.51 9.00 7.98
N ALA A 19 -14.12 10.14 8.31
CA ALA A 19 -13.81 11.40 7.64
C ALA A 19 -12.32 11.76 7.79
N TYR A 20 -11.76 11.64 9.01
CA TYR A 20 -10.33 11.88 9.25
C TYR A 20 -9.43 10.85 8.52
N ALA A 21 -9.84 9.59 8.48
CA ALA A 21 -9.08 8.59 7.73
C ALA A 21 -9.05 8.90 6.23
N ILE A 22 -10.19 9.32 5.66
CA ILE A 22 -10.29 9.74 4.26
C ILE A 22 -9.45 11.00 3.98
N GLU A 23 -9.44 11.96 4.88
CA GLU A 23 -8.60 13.16 4.76
C GLU A 23 -7.12 12.80 4.77
N GLY A 24 -6.69 11.93 5.70
CA GLY A 24 -5.33 11.40 5.75
C GLY A 24 -4.94 10.69 4.46
N LEU A 25 -5.79 9.79 3.97
CA LEU A 25 -5.57 9.07 2.71
C LEU A 25 -5.44 10.03 1.52
N LYS A 26 -6.33 11.01 1.39
CA LYS A 26 -6.25 12.04 0.35
C LYS A 26 -4.94 12.83 0.43
N HIS A 27 -4.47 13.12 1.63
CA HIS A 27 -3.21 13.84 1.83
C HIS A 27 -2.03 13.03 1.30
N VAL A 28 -1.92 11.76 1.70
CA VAL A 28 -0.84 10.87 1.27
C VAL A 28 -0.86 10.68 -0.25
N ILE A 29 -2.01 10.36 -0.84
CA ILE A 29 -2.14 10.19 -2.30
C ILE A 29 -1.69 11.44 -3.09
N LYS A 30 -1.96 12.65 -2.56
CA LYS A 30 -1.63 13.89 -3.28
C LYS A 30 -0.19 14.35 -3.09
N LYS A 31 0.45 13.96 -2.02
CA LYS A 31 1.74 14.54 -1.60
C LYS A 31 2.91 13.57 -1.69
N GLU A 32 2.65 12.25 -1.63
CA GLU A 32 3.71 11.25 -1.58
C GLU A 32 3.89 10.56 -2.94
N GLN A 33 5.06 10.72 -3.52
CA GLN A 33 5.41 10.13 -4.82
C GLN A 33 5.35 8.59 -4.77
N ASN A 34 5.83 7.99 -3.68
CA ASN A 34 5.85 6.52 -3.52
C ASN A 34 4.43 5.95 -3.52
N MET A 35 3.49 6.61 -2.84
CA MET A 35 2.08 6.21 -2.86
C MET A 35 1.51 6.18 -4.28
N PHE A 36 1.85 7.18 -5.10
CA PHE A 36 1.40 7.22 -6.50
C PHE A 36 1.96 6.04 -7.31
N VAL A 37 3.24 5.70 -7.09
CA VAL A 37 3.88 4.54 -7.73
C VAL A 37 3.18 3.24 -7.32
N HIS A 38 2.93 3.03 -6.02
CA HIS A 38 2.25 1.82 -5.52
C HIS A 38 0.81 1.69 -6.06
N ILE A 39 0.06 2.79 -6.15
CA ILE A 39 -1.27 2.78 -6.78
C ILE A 39 -1.17 2.42 -8.26
N GLY A 40 -0.20 2.96 -8.99
CA GLY A 40 0.03 2.61 -10.39
C GLY A 40 0.30 1.11 -10.57
N PHE A 41 1.20 0.53 -9.78
CA PHE A 41 1.45 -0.91 -9.78
C PHE A 41 0.20 -1.72 -9.42
N ALA A 42 -0.57 -1.30 -8.42
CA ALA A 42 -1.82 -1.96 -8.03
C ALA A 42 -2.82 -2.01 -9.20
N ILE A 43 -3.00 -0.90 -9.92
CA ILE A 43 -3.89 -0.85 -11.08
C ILE A 43 -3.40 -1.81 -12.17
N ILE A 44 -2.11 -1.77 -12.49
CA ILE A 44 -1.52 -2.65 -13.51
C ILE A 44 -1.71 -4.12 -13.15
N THR A 45 -1.39 -4.52 -11.92
CA THR A 45 -1.52 -5.91 -11.48
C THR A 45 -2.98 -6.38 -11.44
N ILE A 46 -3.93 -5.52 -11.07
CA ILE A 46 -5.36 -5.80 -11.12
C ILE A 46 -5.83 -6.04 -12.57
N LEU A 47 -5.41 -5.19 -13.52
CA LEU A 47 -5.75 -5.36 -14.92
C LEU A 47 -5.17 -6.65 -15.51
N PHE A 48 -3.92 -7.00 -15.17
CA PHE A 48 -3.30 -8.26 -15.57
C PHE A 48 -4.00 -9.47 -14.96
N ALA A 49 -4.36 -9.42 -13.67
CA ALA A 49 -5.10 -10.50 -13.02
C ALA A 49 -6.47 -10.73 -13.67
N TRP A 50 -7.13 -9.65 -14.06
CA TRP A 50 -8.40 -9.72 -14.79
C TRP A 50 -8.21 -10.34 -16.20
N MET A 51 -7.17 -9.94 -16.93
CA MET A 51 -6.87 -10.48 -18.26
C MET A 51 -6.50 -11.97 -18.23
N LEU A 52 -5.89 -12.45 -17.15
CA LEU A 52 -5.48 -13.83 -16.96
C LEU A 52 -6.53 -14.69 -16.24
N ASP A 53 -7.76 -14.21 -16.11
CA ASP A 53 -8.90 -14.92 -15.47
C ASP A 53 -8.53 -15.54 -14.11
N PHE A 54 -7.93 -14.75 -13.22
CA PHE A 54 -7.49 -15.20 -11.89
C PHE A 54 -8.63 -15.90 -11.13
N PRO A 55 -8.38 -17.09 -10.53
CA PRO A 55 -9.31 -17.71 -9.62
C PRO A 55 -9.49 -16.89 -8.35
N ILE A 56 -10.60 -17.07 -7.65
CA ILE A 56 -10.99 -16.27 -6.47
C ILE A 56 -9.90 -16.24 -5.40
N LEU A 57 -9.17 -17.34 -5.19
CA LEU A 57 -8.09 -17.40 -4.21
C LEU A 57 -6.92 -16.47 -4.60
N HIS A 58 -6.55 -16.41 -5.87
CA HIS A 58 -5.51 -15.51 -6.37
C HIS A 58 -5.92 -14.03 -6.19
N TRP A 59 -7.20 -13.72 -6.46
CA TRP A 59 -7.76 -12.38 -6.19
C TRP A 59 -7.67 -11.99 -4.72
N MET A 60 -8.02 -12.89 -3.81
CA MET A 60 -7.93 -12.62 -2.38
C MET A 60 -6.51 -12.33 -1.94
N ILE A 61 -5.53 -13.13 -2.40
CA ILE A 61 -4.11 -12.91 -2.09
C ILE A 61 -3.61 -11.59 -2.69
N LEU A 62 -3.92 -11.31 -3.97
CA LEU A 62 -3.53 -10.08 -4.63
C LEU A 62 -4.05 -8.85 -3.90
N LEU A 63 -5.33 -8.82 -3.55
CA LEU A 63 -5.93 -7.71 -2.81
C LEU A 63 -5.33 -7.53 -1.42
N LEU A 64 -5.00 -8.64 -0.72
CA LEU A 64 -4.32 -8.59 0.56
C LEU A 64 -2.92 -7.98 0.44
N VAL A 65 -2.16 -8.37 -0.59
CA VAL A 65 -0.82 -7.83 -0.85
C VAL A 65 -0.89 -6.35 -1.21
N ILE A 66 -1.80 -5.95 -2.09
CA ILE A 66 -2.00 -4.54 -2.44
C ILE A 66 -2.39 -3.72 -1.21
N GLY A 67 -3.37 -4.18 -0.45
CA GLY A 67 -3.83 -3.50 0.77
C GLY A 67 -2.74 -3.39 1.82
N GLY A 68 -1.95 -4.45 2.01
CA GLY A 68 -0.80 -4.46 2.91
C GLY A 68 0.26 -3.44 2.50
N MET A 69 0.63 -3.39 1.23
CA MET A 69 1.61 -2.44 0.70
C MET A 69 1.16 -0.99 0.90
N LEU A 70 -0.08 -0.66 0.50
CA LEU A 70 -0.61 0.68 0.66
C LEU A 70 -0.71 1.10 2.14
N SER A 71 -1.08 0.16 3.02
CA SER A 71 -1.16 0.43 4.46
C SER A 71 0.21 0.69 5.09
N LEU A 72 1.23 -0.06 4.69
CA LEU A 72 2.60 0.15 5.16
C LEU A 72 3.18 1.48 4.65
N GLU A 73 2.89 1.87 3.41
CA GLU A 73 3.32 3.16 2.88
C GLU A 73 2.66 4.34 3.61
N ILE A 74 1.36 4.23 3.94
CA ILE A 74 0.67 5.23 4.77
C ILE A 74 1.33 5.34 6.16
N MET A 75 1.68 4.22 6.78
CA MET A 75 2.37 4.20 8.08
C MET A 75 3.78 4.78 7.98
N ASN A 76 4.54 4.44 6.94
CA ASN A 76 5.85 5.02 6.69
C ASN A 76 5.76 6.55 6.60
N THR A 77 4.85 7.06 5.76
CA THR A 77 4.59 8.49 5.63
C THR A 77 4.23 9.14 6.98
N ALA A 78 3.39 8.50 7.79
CA ALA A 78 3.00 9.03 9.09
C ALA A 78 4.20 9.12 10.05
N ILE A 79 5.10 8.14 10.04
CA ILE A 79 6.34 8.14 10.83
C ILE A 79 7.28 9.26 10.34
N GLU A 80 7.49 9.38 9.03
CA GLU A 80 8.32 10.45 8.46
C GLU A 80 7.82 11.84 8.88
N ARG A 81 6.50 12.09 8.74
CA ARG A 81 5.89 13.36 9.16
C ARG A 81 6.00 13.60 10.66
N THR A 82 5.92 12.55 11.48
CA THR A 82 6.10 12.66 12.92
C THR A 82 7.55 13.03 13.28
N VAL A 83 8.51 12.44 12.60
CA VAL A 83 9.94 12.76 12.79
C VAL A 83 10.22 14.18 12.33
N ASP A 84 9.70 14.63 11.18
CA ASP A 84 9.86 15.99 10.67
C ASP A 84 9.23 17.05 11.59
N LEU A 85 8.15 16.69 12.28
CA LEU A 85 7.54 17.57 13.29
C LEU A 85 8.45 17.81 14.51
N ILE A 86 9.36 16.86 14.81
CA ILE A 86 10.30 16.97 15.93
C ILE A 86 11.56 17.76 15.53
N THR A 87 12.08 17.52 14.33
CA THR A 87 13.25 18.22 13.80
C THR A 87 13.29 18.21 12.29
N GLU A 88 13.52 19.37 11.69
CA GLU A 88 13.81 19.51 10.25
C GLU A 88 15.33 19.47 9.98
N GLU A 89 16.17 19.61 11.03
CA GLU A 89 17.60 19.53 10.91
C GLU A 89 18.08 18.07 10.86
N TYR A 90 19.23 17.85 10.24
CA TYR A 90 19.85 16.52 10.22
C TYR A 90 20.19 16.06 11.65
N HIS A 91 19.55 14.97 12.06
CA HIS A 91 19.84 14.29 13.31
C HIS A 91 19.98 12.78 13.08
N PRO A 92 21.07 12.12 13.57
CA PRO A 92 21.31 10.70 13.27
C PRO A 92 20.19 9.76 13.71
N LEU A 93 19.52 10.04 14.84
CA LEU A 93 18.38 9.25 15.32
C LEU A 93 17.13 9.47 14.48
N ALA A 94 16.87 10.70 14.03
CA ALA A 94 15.77 11.02 13.15
C ALA A 94 15.92 10.28 11.80
N LYS A 95 17.13 10.31 11.22
CA LYS A 95 17.44 9.53 10.02
C LYS A 95 17.20 8.03 10.25
N ARG A 96 17.70 7.45 11.34
CA ARG A 96 17.49 6.03 11.64
C ARG A 96 16.02 5.67 11.77
N ALA A 97 15.21 6.51 12.41
CA ALA A 97 13.78 6.26 12.55
C ALA A 97 13.07 6.19 11.18
N LYS A 98 13.40 7.12 10.29
CA LYS A 98 12.89 7.10 8.90
C LYS A 98 13.38 5.88 8.12
N ASP A 99 14.68 5.55 8.19
CA ASP A 99 15.25 4.38 7.52
C ASP A 99 14.59 3.06 7.98
N ILE A 100 14.30 2.93 9.28
CA ILE A 100 13.60 1.76 9.84
C ILE A 100 12.16 1.70 9.32
N ALA A 101 11.44 2.82 9.28
CA ALA A 101 10.08 2.85 8.76
C ALA A 101 10.05 2.46 7.27
N ALA A 102 10.94 3.02 6.45
CA ALA A 102 11.08 2.67 5.04
C ALA A 102 11.46 1.20 4.83
N SER A 103 12.26 0.62 5.75
CA SER A 103 12.65 -0.79 5.66
C SER A 103 11.46 -1.75 5.78
N ALA A 104 10.41 -1.40 6.49
CA ALA A 104 9.19 -2.21 6.56
C ALA A 104 8.47 -2.30 5.20
N VAL A 105 8.37 -1.18 4.48
CA VAL A 105 7.84 -1.13 3.11
C VAL A 105 8.71 -1.95 2.17
N PHE A 106 10.03 -1.81 2.27
CA PHE A 106 11.00 -2.53 1.45
C PHE A 106 10.90 -4.06 1.64
N VAL A 107 10.88 -4.53 2.90
CA VAL A 107 10.76 -5.97 3.20
C VAL A 107 9.43 -6.51 2.67
N PHE A 108 8.33 -5.81 2.90
CA PHE A 108 7.04 -6.22 2.36
C PHE A 108 7.05 -6.26 0.82
N GLY A 109 7.71 -5.30 0.18
CA GLY A 109 7.89 -5.25 -1.27
C GLY A 109 8.60 -6.48 -1.84
N ILE A 110 9.62 -6.99 -1.15
CA ILE A 110 10.30 -8.25 -1.54
C ILE A 110 9.31 -9.41 -1.53
N PHE A 111 8.55 -9.58 -0.44
CA PHE A 111 7.55 -10.64 -0.36
C PHE A 111 6.42 -10.46 -1.37
N ALA A 112 5.97 -9.23 -1.58
CA ALA A 112 4.97 -8.91 -2.60
C ALA A 112 5.44 -9.30 -4.01
N ALA A 113 6.71 -9.06 -4.33
CA ALA A 113 7.30 -9.45 -5.61
C ALA A 113 7.36 -10.99 -5.76
N ILE A 114 7.77 -11.71 -4.70
CA ILE A 114 7.81 -13.19 -4.70
C ILE A 114 6.40 -13.74 -4.90
N ILE A 115 5.42 -13.25 -4.14
CA ILE A 115 4.01 -13.66 -4.25
C ILE A 115 3.49 -13.33 -5.66
N GLY A 116 3.81 -12.16 -6.20
CA GLY A 116 3.45 -11.77 -7.55
C GLY A 116 3.98 -12.75 -8.59
N ILE A 117 5.24 -13.16 -8.52
CA ILE A 117 5.82 -14.16 -9.42
C ILE A 117 5.04 -15.49 -9.32
N VAL A 118 4.77 -15.97 -8.11
CA VAL A 118 4.05 -17.23 -7.89
C VAL A 118 2.62 -17.16 -8.42
N LEU A 119 1.94 -16.03 -8.27
CA LEU A 119 0.56 -15.86 -8.72
C LEU A 119 0.43 -15.69 -10.23
N PHE A 120 1.33 -14.92 -10.84
CA PHE A 120 1.20 -14.54 -12.25
C PHE A 120 1.90 -15.48 -13.22
N LEU A 121 3.01 -16.12 -12.82
CA LEU A 121 3.82 -16.93 -13.74
C LEU A 121 3.06 -18.13 -14.33
N PRO A 122 2.34 -18.97 -13.55
CA PRO A 122 1.62 -20.12 -14.12
C PRO A 122 0.53 -19.69 -15.12
N PRO A 123 -0.43 -18.82 -14.81
CA PRO A 123 -1.46 -18.44 -15.76
C PRO A 123 -0.90 -17.66 -16.97
N LEU A 124 0.22 -16.97 -16.81
CA LEU A 124 0.89 -16.30 -17.93
C LEU A 124 1.47 -17.32 -18.91
N ILE A 125 2.10 -18.41 -18.43
CA ILE A 125 2.60 -19.49 -19.28
C ILE A 125 1.46 -20.17 -20.02
N GLU A 126 0.35 -20.48 -19.33
CA GLU A 126 -0.85 -21.05 -19.95
C GLU A 126 -1.42 -20.14 -21.04
N TRP A 127 -1.53 -18.85 -20.75
CA TRP A 127 -1.99 -17.86 -21.72
C TRP A 127 -1.10 -17.82 -22.98
N PHE A 128 0.23 -17.82 -22.79
CA PHE A 128 1.17 -17.87 -23.93
C PHE A 128 1.02 -19.14 -24.75
N GLN A 129 0.83 -20.29 -24.13
CA GLN A 129 0.61 -21.57 -24.83
C GLN A 129 -0.69 -21.56 -25.65
N ILE A 130 -1.75 -20.95 -25.14
CA ILE A 130 -3.02 -20.81 -25.85
C ILE A 130 -2.89 -19.88 -27.06
N VAL A 131 -2.21 -18.75 -26.90
CA VAL A 131 -2.12 -17.73 -27.95
C VAL A 131 -1.11 -18.07 -29.03
N PHE A 132 0.03 -18.69 -28.67
CA PHE A 132 1.15 -18.92 -29.58
C PHE A 132 1.50 -20.41 -29.77
N GLY A 133 0.98 -21.31 -28.95
CA GLY A 133 1.26 -22.75 -29.02
C GLY A 133 0.33 -23.53 -29.96
N GLY A 134 -0.51 -22.85 -30.71
CA GLY A 134 -1.46 -23.45 -31.68
C GLY A 134 -0.88 -23.69 -33.07
N VAL A 135 0.39 -24.12 -33.18
CA VAL A 135 1.01 -24.64 -34.42
C VAL A 135 1.36 -26.09 -34.24
#